data_da2c5d51ee31ceaef492d7a57e656d0b
#
_entry.id   da2c5d51ee31ceaef492d7a57e656d0b
#
_cell.length_a   1.000
_cell.length_b   1.000
_cell.length_c   1.000
_cell.angle_alpha   90.00
_cell.angle_beta   90.00
_cell.angle_gamma   90.00
#
_symmetry.space_group_name_H-M   'P 1'
#
loop_
_entity.id
_entity.type
_entity.pdbx_description
1 polymer ?
#
loop_
_entity_poly.entity_id
_entity_poly.type
_entity_poly.pdbx_seq_one_letter_code
_entity_poly.pdbx_strand_id
1 'polypeptide(L)'
;MASSVCRSSAVDCHPSDDSESDEDVDFDFDSSCEEDSDDSLNDSESDDEESIDEMIASSRAWCRIDLNNIPARPPRFQLKGSSGLTFTVSSPPHPLELYEAYFDDELLDVIVVETNRYASQLLNSRNLGKHSRFRKWFPVTREELRVCFGLLMLQGVVKKPNERLYWSKSRLIETPAFGEIMPGNRFQLVMRMLHFVDNTTIQNLEGHPQPLLRKIWPVYQELVKKYRTLYVPERDISVDESLLLFKGRLSWKQHMPLKRARFGIKSFLLCESESGYIWNSIIYTGKGTDLETSSVATESFGMATKIVVKLVAPLLDKGYCITTDNFYTSPELVDFLLKRSTDVYGTTRVTRKNLPPGLATTKLKKGDMLAFQRGATSS
;
A
#
# COMPACT_ATOMS: atom_id res chain seq x y z
N MET A 1 60.21 -23.64 21.60
CA MET A 1 61.28 -22.58 21.57
C MET A 1 61.13 -21.74 20.33
N ALA A 2 61.22 -20.43 20.50
CA ALA A 2 61.27 -19.38 19.53
C ALA A 2 59.94 -18.96 18.90
N SER A 3 59.36 -17.99 19.54
CA SER A 3 58.39 -17.03 19.02
C SER A 3 59.03 -16.08 18.00
N SER A 4 58.38 -15.87 16.86
CA SER A 4 58.70 -14.77 15.96
C SER A 4 57.46 -13.84 15.85
N VAL A 5 57.61 -12.67 16.44
CA VAL A 5 56.66 -11.55 16.38
C VAL A 5 56.84 -10.86 15.05
N CYS A 6 55.83 -10.86 14.18
CA CYS A 6 55.75 -10.03 12.99
C CYS A 6 55.00 -8.75 13.33
N ARG A 7 55.72 -7.62 13.35
CA ARG A 7 55.14 -6.27 13.47
C ARG A 7 54.47 -5.90 12.16
N SER A 8 53.18 -5.63 12.18
CA SER A 8 52.46 -5.01 11.08
C SER A 8 52.70 -3.49 11.12
N SER A 9 53.26 -2.95 10.07
CA SER A 9 53.30 -1.51 9.81
C SER A 9 51.88 -1.06 9.41
N ALA A 10 51.31 -0.19 10.23
CA ALA A 10 50.09 0.52 9.89
C ALA A 10 50.39 1.49 8.75
N VAL A 11 49.67 1.32 7.64
CA VAL A 11 49.61 2.32 6.58
C VAL A 11 48.45 3.26 6.97
N ASP A 12 48.81 4.48 7.37
CA ASP A 12 47.86 5.56 7.59
C ASP A 12 47.19 5.93 6.25
N CYS A 13 45.95 5.44 6.08
CA CYS A 13 45.05 5.98 5.09
C CYS A 13 44.36 7.19 5.71
N HIS A 14 44.82 8.38 5.40
CA HIS A 14 44.06 9.61 5.63
C HIS A 14 42.77 9.53 4.83
N PRO A 15 41.59 9.65 5.49
CA PRO A 15 40.36 9.93 4.77
C PRO A 15 40.42 11.38 4.29
N SER A 16 40.36 11.57 2.98
CA SER A 16 40.10 12.90 2.41
C SER A 16 38.71 13.35 2.92
N ASP A 17 38.73 14.37 3.77
CA ASP A 17 37.55 15.12 4.24
C ASP A 17 36.88 15.81 3.05
N ASP A 18 35.98 15.12 2.38
CA ASP A 18 34.93 15.71 1.56
C ASP A 18 33.64 15.73 2.39
N SER A 19 33.68 16.43 3.53
CA SER A 19 32.49 16.85 4.26
C SER A 19 31.88 18.07 3.56
N GLU A 20 31.24 17.88 2.41
CA GLU A 20 30.18 18.80 2.02
C GLU A 20 29.02 18.54 2.98
N SER A 21 28.83 19.46 3.93
CA SER A 21 27.63 19.54 4.76
C SER A 21 26.42 19.56 3.84
N ASP A 22 25.67 18.48 3.85
CA ASP A 22 24.27 18.49 3.42
C ASP A 22 23.55 19.46 4.38
N GLU A 23 23.40 20.73 3.98
CA GLU A 23 22.44 21.60 4.61
C GLU A 23 21.07 21.02 4.35
N ASP A 24 20.67 20.12 5.26
CA ASP A 24 19.30 19.69 5.42
C ASP A 24 18.49 20.96 5.69
N VAL A 25 17.55 21.25 4.84
CA VAL A 25 16.50 22.22 5.11
C VAL A 25 15.78 21.69 6.33
N ASP A 26 16.06 22.26 7.49
CA ASP A 26 15.34 22.01 8.74
C ASP A 26 13.88 22.41 8.51
N PHE A 27 13.05 21.40 8.27
CA PHE A 27 11.63 21.52 8.56
C PHE A 27 11.49 21.30 10.06
N ASP A 28 11.15 22.34 10.79
CA ASP A 28 10.79 22.28 12.20
C ASP A 28 9.81 21.13 12.42
N PHE A 29 10.30 20.14 13.14
CA PHE A 29 9.55 18.96 13.54
C PHE A 29 8.93 19.28 14.91
N ASP A 30 7.64 19.65 14.88
CA ASP A 30 6.82 19.61 16.08
C ASP A 30 6.65 18.13 16.51
N SER A 31 7.34 17.78 17.59
CA SER A 31 7.39 16.42 18.11
C SER A 31 6.18 16.12 19.01
N SER A 32 4.98 16.26 18.50
CA SER A 32 3.80 15.63 19.08
C SER A 32 3.57 14.29 18.37
N CYS A 33 4.41 13.32 18.68
CA CYS A 33 4.07 11.91 18.49
C CYS A 33 2.98 11.59 19.52
N GLU A 34 1.72 11.86 19.18
CA GLU A 34 0.64 11.17 19.87
C GLU A 34 0.84 9.68 19.53
N GLU A 35 1.18 8.90 20.53
CA GLU A 35 1.11 7.45 20.49
C GLU A 35 -0.35 7.11 20.20
N ASP A 36 -0.63 6.76 18.93
CA ASP A 36 -1.83 6.02 18.60
C ASP A 36 -1.68 4.63 19.25
N SER A 37 -1.84 4.61 20.58
CA SER A 37 -2.22 3.43 21.31
C SER A 37 -3.49 2.91 20.65
N ASP A 38 -3.47 1.61 20.38
CA ASP A 38 -4.58 0.75 19.95
C ASP A 38 -5.92 1.44 20.23
N ASP A 39 -6.46 2.11 19.20
CA ASP A 39 -7.66 2.92 19.33
C ASP A 39 -8.79 1.94 19.60
N SER A 40 -9.00 1.66 20.87
CA SER A 40 -10.29 1.21 21.36
C SER A 40 -11.22 2.37 21.02
N LEU A 41 -11.87 2.27 19.85
CA LEU A 41 -12.94 3.16 19.44
C LEU A 41 -13.96 3.18 20.59
N ASN A 42 -13.83 4.17 21.44
CA ASN A 42 -14.84 4.58 22.36
C ASN A 42 -15.94 5.17 21.47
N ASP A 43 -16.85 4.30 21.06
CA ASP A 43 -18.13 4.72 20.50
C ASP A 43 -18.84 5.52 21.58
N SER A 44 -18.71 6.84 21.52
CA SER A 44 -19.58 7.73 22.28
C SER A 44 -21.01 7.42 21.86
N GLU A 45 -21.77 6.90 22.82
CA GLU A 45 -23.22 6.73 22.71
C GLU A 45 -23.81 8.11 22.36
N SER A 46 -24.20 8.30 21.10
CA SER A 46 -25.22 9.27 20.76
C SER A 46 -26.56 8.54 20.85
N ASP A 47 -27.39 8.97 21.80
CA ASP A 47 -28.79 8.60 21.87
C ASP A 47 -29.53 9.22 20.66
N ASP A 48 -29.37 8.59 19.49
CA ASP A 48 -30.16 8.92 18.33
C ASP A 48 -31.36 7.95 18.25
N GLU A 49 -32.56 8.48 18.11
CA GLU A 49 -33.79 7.73 17.89
C GLU A 49 -33.61 6.77 16.71
N GLU A 50 -33.59 5.46 16.98
CA GLU A 50 -33.51 4.43 15.95
C GLU A 50 -34.65 4.61 14.95
N SER A 51 -34.34 4.72 13.66
CA SER A 51 -35.38 4.76 12.63
C SER A 51 -36.17 3.45 12.57
N ILE A 52 -37.45 3.50 12.16
CA ILE A 52 -38.30 2.31 12.03
C ILE A 52 -37.68 1.24 11.15
N ASP A 53 -36.89 1.65 10.14
CA ASP A 53 -36.17 0.73 9.26
C ASP A 53 -34.98 0.04 9.97
N GLU A 54 -34.31 0.70 10.91
CA GLU A 54 -33.30 0.08 11.78
C GLU A 54 -33.95 -0.88 12.79
N MET A 55 -35.10 -0.54 13.35
CA MET A 55 -35.86 -1.47 14.17
C MET A 55 -36.30 -2.72 13.40
N ILE A 56 -36.74 -2.59 12.15
CA ILE A 56 -37.08 -3.71 11.26
C ILE A 56 -35.86 -4.54 10.91
N ALA A 57 -34.71 -3.92 10.66
CA ALA A 57 -33.45 -4.61 10.39
C ALA A 57 -32.90 -5.32 11.63
N SER A 58 -33.01 -4.69 12.81
CA SER A 58 -32.60 -5.28 14.09
C SER A 58 -33.57 -6.38 14.57
N SER A 59 -34.84 -6.34 14.16
CA SER A 59 -35.85 -7.34 14.48
C SER A 59 -35.66 -8.69 13.78
N ARG A 60 -34.72 -8.82 12.83
CA ARG A 60 -34.27 -10.13 12.32
C ARG A 60 -33.48 -10.82 13.41
N ALA A 61 -34.16 -11.53 14.29
CA ALA A 61 -33.52 -12.25 15.38
C ALA A 61 -32.53 -13.31 14.84
N TRP A 62 -31.36 -13.41 15.47
CA TRP A 62 -30.49 -14.51 15.28
C TRP A 62 -31.13 -15.80 15.73
N CYS A 63 -31.25 -16.81 14.87
CA CYS A 63 -31.72 -18.13 15.19
C CYS A 63 -30.57 -19.08 15.39
N ARG A 64 -30.55 -19.81 16.50
CA ARG A 64 -29.56 -20.87 16.71
C ARG A 64 -29.81 -22.01 15.73
N ILE A 65 -28.76 -22.48 15.11
CA ILE A 65 -28.80 -23.63 14.18
C ILE A 65 -28.69 -24.91 15.00
N ASP A 66 -29.60 -25.85 14.73
CA ASP A 66 -29.44 -27.22 15.21
C ASP A 66 -28.38 -27.92 14.39
N LEU A 67 -27.25 -28.29 15.01
CA LEU A 67 -26.13 -28.94 14.37
C LEU A 67 -26.45 -30.35 13.84
N ASN A 68 -27.52 -30.98 14.31
CA ASN A 68 -28.02 -32.26 13.79
C ASN A 68 -28.89 -32.09 12.53
N ASN A 69 -29.38 -30.86 12.31
CA ASN A 69 -30.20 -30.52 11.15
C ASN A 69 -29.76 -29.17 10.57
N ILE A 70 -28.58 -29.14 10.02
CA ILE A 70 -27.98 -27.93 9.46
C ILE A 70 -28.77 -27.51 8.21
N PRO A 71 -29.28 -26.27 8.14
CA PRO A 71 -30.01 -25.79 6.96
C PRO A 71 -29.10 -25.77 5.72
N ALA A 72 -29.71 -25.92 4.54
CA ALA A 72 -29.00 -25.80 3.27
C ALA A 72 -28.28 -24.45 3.18
N ARG A 73 -27.04 -24.48 2.69
CA ARG A 73 -26.28 -23.24 2.49
C ARG A 73 -27.03 -22.35 1.49
N PRO A 74 -27.09 -21.03 1.72
CA PRO A 74 -27.64 -20.12 0.73
C PRO A 74 -26.83 -20.22 -0.56
N PRO A 75 -27.48 -20.10 -1.74
CA PRO A 75 -26.79 -20.13 -3.02
C PRO A 75 -25.79 -18.96 -3.08
N ARG A 76 -24.59 -19.25 -3.59
CA ARG A 76 -23.56 -18.23 -3.82
C ARG A 76 -23.92 -17.39 -5.05
N PHE A 77 -23.56 -16.11 -5.00
CA PHE A 77 -23.67 -15.26 -6.18
C PHE A 77 -22.71 -15.74 -7.27
N GLN A 78 -23.20 -15.76 -8.51
CA GLN A 78 -22.39 -16.14 -9.65
C GLN A 78 -21.57 -14.96 -10.15
N LEU A 79 -20.27 -15.18 -10.42
CA LEU A 79 -19.42 -14.17 -11.02
C LEU A 79 -19.93 -13.81 -12.41
N LYS A 80 -20.09 -12.52 -12.66
CA LYS A 80 -20.49 -11.96 -13.97
C LYS A 80 -19.25 -11.52 -14.73
N GLY A 81 -19.01 -12.11 -15.89
CA GLY A 81 -17.87 -11.82 -16.74
C GLY A 81 -16.77 -12.87 -16.66
N SER A 82 -15.70 -12.64 -17.39
CA SER A 82 -14.49 -13.49 -17.41
C SER A 82 -13.34 -12.78 -16.73
N SER A 83 -12.57 -13.52 -15.93
CA SER A 83 -11.33 -13.07 -15.30
C SER A 83 -10.14 -13.17 -16.28
N GLY A 84 -9.07 -12.46 -15.94
CA GLY A 84 -7.82 -12.47 -16.70
C GLY A 84 -7.35 -11.12 -17.20
N LEU A 85 -6.31 -11.12 -18.03
CA LEU A 85 -5.77 -9.92 -18.66
C LEU A 85 -6.79 -9.29 -19.62
N THR A 86 -6.86 -7.97 -19.61
CA THR A 86 -7.76 -7.19 -20.48
C THR A 86 -7.10 -6.74 -21.78
N PHE A 87 -5.82 -7.06 -21.96
CA PHE A 87 -5.02 -6.70 -23.13
C PHE A 87 -4.33 -7.94 -23.69
N THR A 88 -3.94 -7.86 -24.97
CA THR A 88 -3.27 -8.96 -25.66
C THR A 88 -1.79 -8.99 -25.31
N VAL A 89 -1.27 -10.17 -25.00
CA VAL A 89 0.14 -10.46 -24.77
C VAL A 89 0.61 -11.58 -25.69
N SER A 90 1.92 -11.67 -25.91
CA SER A 90 2.52 -12.80 -26.63
C SER A 90 2.26 -14.13 -25.89
N SER A 91 2.39 -15.25 -26.61
CA SER A 91 2.24 -16.59 -26.00
C SER A 91 3.52 -17.40 -26.20
N PRO A 92 4.32 -17.68 -25.17
CA PRO A 92 4.16 -17.25 -23.77
C PRO A 92 4.40 -15.75 -23.59
N PRO A 93 3.77 -15.12 -22.56
CA PRO A 93 3.93 -13.69 -22.33
C PRO A 93 5.37 -13.34 -21.95
N HIS A 94 5.93 -12.31 -22.59
CA HIS A 94 7.24 -11.82 -22.23
C HIS A 94 7.13 -10.88 -21.00
N PRO A 95 8.00 -11.03 -19.97
CA PRO A 95 7.92 -10.20 -18.77
C PRO A 95 7.97 -8.68 -19.06
N LEU A 96 8.68 -8.25 -20.10
CA LEU A 96 8.75 -6.85 -20.49
C LEU A 96 7.41 -6.31 -20.98
N GLU A 97 6.62 -7.08 -21.73
CA GLU A 97 5.29 -6.66 -22.18
C GLU A 97 4.37 -6.37 -20.97
N LEU A 98 4.44 -7.24 -19.95
CA LEU A 98 3.68 -7.04 -18.72
C LEU A 98 4.17 -5.81 -17.95
N TYR A 99 5.48 -5.59 -17.87
CA TYR A 99 6.04 -4.42 -17.23
C TYR A 99 5.61 -3.12 -17.95
N GLU A 100 5.71 -3.09 -19.27
CA GLU A 100 5.37 -1.92 -20.10
C GLU A 100 3.87 -1.60 -20.07
N ALA A 101 3.00 -2.55 -19.81
CA ALA A 101 1.59 -2.29 -19.59
C ALA A 101 1.33 -1.41 -18.35
N TYR A 102 2.16 -1.55 -17.30
CA TYR A 102 2.08 -0.71 -16.09
C TYR A 102 2.89 0.57 -16.21
N PHE A 103 4.13 0.47 -16.71
CA PHE A 103 5.06 1.58 -16.91
C PHE A 103 5.15 1.90 -18.40
N ASP A 104 4.01 2.29 -18.97
CA ASP A 104 3.94 2.71 -20.37
C ASP A 104 4.65 4.03 -20.64
N ASP A 105 4.72 4.37 -21.91
CA ASP A 105 5.40 5.59 -22.36
C ASP A 105 4.77 6.84 -21.78
N GLU A 106 3.44 6.89 -21.63
CA GLU A 106 2.72 8.05 -21.11
C GLU A 106 3.08 8.32 -19.65
N LEU A 107 3.09 7.29 -18.80
CA LEU A 107 3.47 7.42 -17.39
C LEU A 107 4.95 7.81 -17.26
N LEU A 108 5.82 7.20 -18.05
CA LEU A 108 7.25 7.51 -18.04
C LEU A 108 7.53 8.94 -18.51
N ASP A 109 6.82 9.42 -19.52
CA ASP A 109 6.97 10.80 -20.01
C ASP A 109 6.57 11.83 -18.95
N VAL A 110 5.50 11.59 -18.20
CA VAL A 110 5.15 12.43 -17.05
C VAL A 110 6.30 12.49 -16.05
N ILE A 111 6.88 11.34 -15.69
CA ILE A 111 8.00 11.28 -14.74
C ILE A 111 9.23 11.98 -15.30
N VAL A 112 9.56 11.81 -16.58
CA VAL A 112 10.69 12.48 -17.26
C VAL A 112 10.53 13.99 -17.24
N VAL A 113 9.34 14.49 -17.61
CA VAL A 113 9.03 15.93 -17.64
C VAL A 113 9.19 16.54 -16.25
N GLU A 114 8.60 15.93 -15.23
CA GLU A 114 8.64 16.47 -13.87
C GLU A 114 10.05 16.38 -13.26
N THR A 115 10.78 15.30 -13.52
CA THR A 115 12.16 15.13 -13.10
C THR A 115 13.08 16.20 -13.71
N ASN A 116 12.97 16.46 -15.02
CA ASN A 116 13.74 17.47 -15.70
C ASN A 116 13.35 18.90 -15.27
N ARG A 117 12.06 19.13 -15.01
CA ARG A 117 11.56 20.41 -14.47
C ARG A 117 12.15 20.69 -13.10
N TYR A 118 12.07 19.71 -12.18
CA TYR A 118 12.62 19.86 -10.85
C TYR A 118 14.14 20.10 -10.88
N ALA A 119 14.87 19.35 -11.71
CA ALA A 119 16.30 19.56 -11.88
C ALA A 119 16.62 20.98 -12.36
N SER A 120 15.86 21.51 -13.34
CA SER A 120 16.03 22.88 -13.83
C SER A 120 15.75 23.92 -12.75
N GLN A 121 14.67 23.74 -11.98
CA GLN A 121 14.32 24.61 -10.84
C GLN A 121 15.44 24.61 -9.81
N LEU A 122 15.95 23.44 -9.42
CA LEU A 122 17.01 23.28 -8.43
C LEU A 122 18.32 23.94 -8.90
N LEU A 123 18.71 23.72 -10.14
CA LEU A 123 19.93 24.27 -10.71
C LEU A 123 19.91 25.80 -10.81
N ASN A 124 18.74 26.37 -11.12
CA ASN A 124 18.56 27.82 -11.23
C ASN A 124 18.45 28.51 -9.87
N SER A 125 17.94 27.83 -8.86
CA SER A 125 17.69 28.41 -7.53
C SER A 125 18.91 28.37 -6.60
N ARG A 126 19.93 27.55 -6.90
CA ARG A 126 21.11 27.32 -6.03
C ARG A 126 22.38 27.90 -6.62
N ASN A 127 23.16 28.55 -5.74
CA ASN A 127 24.53 28.93 -6.05
C ASN A 127 25.43 27.69 -5.89
N LEU A 128 25.57 26.93 -6.99
CA LEU A 128 26.32 25.66 -6.96
C LEU A 128 27.82 25.89 -6.83
N GLY A 129 28.44 25.27 -5.81
CA GLY A 129 29.89 25.24 -5.65
C GLY A 129 30.61 24.70 -6.92
N LYS A 130 31.88 25.09 -7.10
CA LYS A 130 32.68 24.76 -8.30
C LYS A 130 32.74 23.25 -8.59
N HIS A 131 32.74 22.42 -7.55
CA HIS A 131 32.85 20.95 -7.63
C HIS A 131 31.52 20.21 -7.45
N SER A 132 30.39 20.92 -7.42
CA SER A 132 29.08 20.29 -7.24
C SER A 132 28.78 19.30 -8.35
N ARG A 133 28.37 18.08 -7.96
CA ARG A 133 27.96 17.02 -8.91
C ARG A 133 26.73 17.43 -9.73
N PHE A 134 25.88 18.33 -9.20
CA PHE A 134 24.71 18.85 -9.93
C PHE A 134 25.08 19.59 -11.22
N ARG A 135 26.29 20.15 -11.33
CA ARG A 135 26.77 20.76 -12.58
C ARG A 135 26.91 19.77 -13.75
N LYS A 136 26.96 18.46 -13.43
CA LYS A 136 27.01 17.39 -14.44
C LYS A 136 25.64 16.89 -14.86
N TRP A 137 24.56 17.56 -14.41
CA TRP A 137 23.22 17.21 -14.83
C TRP A 137 23.03 17.49 -16.33
N PHE A 138 22.40 16.56 -16.99
CA PHE A 138 21.76 16.73 -18.30
C PHE A 138 20.39 16.08 -18.25
N PRO A 139 19.42 16.52 -19.06
CA PRO A 139 18.05 15.99 -19.02
C PRO A 139 18.03 14.47 -19.16
N VAL A 140 17.20 13.84 -18.32
CA VAL A 140 16.96 12.40 -18.41
C VAL A 140 15.97 12.11 -19.53
N THR A 141 16.20 11.01 -20.27
CA THR A 141 15.28 10.50 -21.28
C THR A 141 14.42 9.36 -20.74
N ARG A 142 13.39 8.97 -21.47
CA ARG A 142 12.54 7.83 -21.14
C ARG A 142 13.32 6.53 -21.07
N GLU A 143 14.20 6.29 -22.06
CA GLU A 143 15.04 5.11 -22.14
C GLU A 143 15.99 5.03 -20.94
N GLU A 144 16.60 6.16 -20.57
CA GLU A 144 17.48 6.24 -19.42
C GLU A 144 16.71 5.99 -18.10
N LEU A 145 15.48 6.50 -18.00
CA LEU A 145 14.63 6.26 -16.83
C LEU A 145 14.24 4.78 -16.71
N ARG A 146 13.93 4.09 -17.82
CA ARG A 146 13.73 2.65 -17.84
C ARG A 146 14.94 1.88 -17.32
N VAL A 147 16.14 2.28 -17.76
CA VAL A 147 17.41 1.69 -17.28
C VAL A 147 17.55 1.91 -15.76
N CYS A 148 17.26 3.11 -15.25
CA CYS A 148 17.27 3.39 -13.81
C CYS A 148 16.31 2.48 -13.04
N PHE A 149 15.09 2.30 -13.52
CA PHE A 149 14.10 1.41 -12.88
C PHE A 149 14.51 -0.06 -12.95
N GLY A 150 15.09 -0.50 -14.07
CA GLY A 150 15.68 -1.83 -14.18
C GLY A 150 16.80 -2.07 -13.16
N LEU A 151 17.68 -1.09 -12.94
CA LEU A 151 18.71 -1.18 -11.90
C LEU A 151 18.14 -1.21 -10.49
N LEU A 152 17.05 -0.46 -10.20
CA LEU A 152 16.33 -0.55 -8.92
C LEU A 152 15.76 -1.94 -8.69
N MET A 153 15.13 -2.55 -9.70
CA MET A 153 14.61 -3.91 -9.63
C MET A 153 15.75 -4.92 -9.40
N LEU A 154 16.87 -4.76 -10.09
CA LEU A 154 18.03 -5.63 -9.92
C LEU A 154 18.63 -5.54 -8.52
N GLN A 155 18.58 -4.38 -7.86
CA GLN A 155 18.96 -4.23 -6.44
C GLN A 155 18.06 -5.04 -5.49
N GLY A 156 16.83 -5.35 -5.89
CA GLY A 156 15.94 -6.25 -5.16
C GLY A 156 16.40 -7.71 -5.17
N VAL A 157 17.07 -8.13 -6.25
CA VAL A 157 17.62 -9.48 -6.44
C VAL A 157 19.04 -9.57 -5.86
N VAL A 158 19.92 -8.67 -6.28
CA VAL A 158 21.31 -8.56 -5.78
C VAL A 158 21.32 -7.60 -4.61
N LYS A 159 21.40 -8.09 -3.38
CA LYS A 159 21.32 -7.24 -2.18
C LYS A 159 22.71 -6.84 -1.68
N LYS A 160 22.92 -5.53 -1.52
CA LYS A 160 24.11 -4.97 -0.88
C LYS A 160 23.71 -4.06 0.28
N PRO A 161 24.54 -3.95 1.33
CA PRO A 161 24.21 -3.17 2.52
C PRO A 161 24.16 -1.66 2.27
N ASN A 162 24.80 -1.17 1.20
CA ASN A 162 24.80 0.24 0.81
C ASN A 162 24.73 0.36 -0.72
N GLU A 163 23.94 1.30 -1.22
CA GLU A 163 23.74 1.57 -2.64
C GLU A 163 25.05 1.82 -3.40
N ARG A 164 26.02 2.55 -2.81
CA ARG A 164 27.30 2.82 -3.46
C ARG A 164 28.12 1.57 -3.77
N LEU A 165 27.88 0.46 -3.05
CA LEU A 165 28.60 -0.80 -3.25
C LEU A 165 28.22 -1.52 -4.55
N TYR A 166 27.11 -1.17 -5.19
CA TYR A 166 26.78 -1.71 -6.52
C TYR A 166 27.77 -1.28 -7.59
N TRP A 167 28.43 -0.12 -7.40
CA TRP A 167 29.48 0.41 -8.28
C TRP A 167 30.89 0.27 -7.71
N SER A 168 31.06 -0.58 -6.68
CA SER A 168 32.39 -0.86 -6.13
C SER A 168 33.28 -1.58 -7.17
N LYS A 169 34.52 -1.17 -7.23
CA LYS A 169 35.59 -1.82 -8.03
C LYS A 169 36.40 -2.82 -7.22
N SER A 170 36.06 -3.05 -5.95
CA SER A 170 36.72 -4.04 -5.12
C SER A 170 36.34 -5.44 -5.58
N ARG A 171 37.34 -6.26 -5.96
CA ARG A 171 37.14 -7.65 -6.43
C ARG A 171 36.31 -8.54 -5.52
N LEU A 172 36.27 -8.22 -4.21
CA LEU A 172 35.53 -9.01 -3.24
C LEU A 172 34.02 -8.75 -3.26
N ILE A 173 33.61 -7.56 -3.73
CA ILE A 173 32.21 -7.11 -3.64
C ILE A 173 31.72 -6.45 -4.93
N GLU A 174 32.51 -6.46 -6.00
CA GLU A 174 32.11 -5.86 -7.26
C GLU A 174 30.90 -6.53 -7.90
N THR A 175 30.12 -5.73 -8.59
CA THR A 175 29.01 -6.12 -9.45
C THR A 175 29.15 -5.39 -10.77
N PRO A 176 30.03 -5.84 -11.68
CA PRO A 176 30.45 -5.09 -12.88
C PRO A 176 29.29 -4.61 -13.73
N ALA A 177 28.25 -5.44 -13.88
CA ALA A 177 27.07 -5.14 -14.68
C ALA A 177 26.41 -3.78 -14.34
N PHE A 178 26.38 -3.39 -13.05
CA PHE A 178 25.82 -2.08 -12.68
C PHE A 178 26.62 -0.93 -13.30
N GLY A 179 27.96 -1.01 -13.25
CA GLY A 179 28.85 0.00 -13.81
C GLY A 179 28.86 0.02 -15.34
N GLU A 180 28.69 -1.12 -15.97
CA GLU A 180 28.60 -1.28 -17.43
C GLU A 180 27.29 -0.71 -17.98
N ILE A 181 26.17 -0.89 -17.26
CA ILE A 181 24.85 -0.39 -17.66
C ILE A 181 24.77 1.13 -17.47
N MET A 182 25.15 1.65 -16.29
CA MET A 182 25.09 3.08 -15.98
C MET A 182 26.15 3.48 -14.96
N PRO A 183 26.83 4.63 -15.15
CA PRO A 183 27.73 5.16 -14.12
C PRO A 183 27.02 5.49 -12.81
N GLY A 184 27.56 5.07 -11.66
CA GLY A 184 26.94 5.25 -10.35
C GLY A 184 26.61 6.71 -10.00
N ASN A 185 27.48 7.65 -10.37
CA ASN A 185 27.21 9.07 -10.16
C ASN A 185 25.99 9.56 -10.98
N ARG A 186 25.76 9.02 -12.18
CA ARG A 186 24.60 9.35 -12.99
C ARG A 186 23.34 8.77 -12.39
N PHE A 187 23.36 7.49 -11.99
CA PHE A 187 22.25 6.85 -11.30
C PHE A 187 21.82 7.64 -10.06
N GLN A 188 22.78 7.93 -9.17
CA GLN A 188 22.50 8.72 -7.95
C GLN A 188 21.94 10.11 -8.27
N LEU A 189 22.44 10.75 -9.33
CA LEU A 189 21.97 12.06 -9.73
C LEU A 189 20.54 12.02 -10.28
N VAL A 190 20.21 11.02 -11.10
CA VAL A 190 18.84 10.80 -11.58
C VAL A 190 17.89 10.51 -10.42
N MET A 191 18.29 9.62 -9.51
CA MET A 191 17.46 9.28 -8.33
C MET A 191 17.21 10.48 -7.40
N ARG A 192 18.21 11.37 -7.26
CA ARG A 192 18.05 12.60 -6.47
C ARG A 192 17.12 13.63 -7.12
N MET A 193 17.07 13.66 -8.45
CA MET A 193 16.19 14.57 -9.19
C MET A 193 14.80 13.99 -9.47
N LEU A 194 14.61 12.70 -9.20
CA LEU A 194 13.34 12.01 -9.48
C LEU A 194 12.16 12.74 -8.84
N HIS A 195 11.24 13.21 -9.68
CA HIS A 195 10.04 13.93 -9.29
C HIS A 195 8.84 13.50 -10.12
N PHE A 196 7.65 13.66 -9.54
CA PHE A 196 6.39 13.21 -10.15
C PHE A 196 5.37 14.34 -10.32
N VAL A 197 5.70 15.55 -9.86
CA VAL A 197 4.77 16.69 -9.86
C VAL A 197 5.56 17.99 -9.74
N ASP A 198 5.02 19.08 -10.31
CA ASP A 198 5.59 20.42 -10.11
C ASP A 198 5.33 20.93 -8.70
N ASN A 199 6.40 21.14 -7.93
CA ASN A 199 6.33 21.65 -6.57
C ASN A 199 5.67 23.05 -6.46
N THR A 200 5.63 23.83 -7.54
CA THR A 200 4.99 25.15 -7.52
C THR A 200 3.47 25.08 -7.58
N THR A 201 2.94 24.05 -8.25
CA THR A 201 1.48 23.89 -8.41
C THR A 201 0.81 23.25 -7.20
N ILE A 202 1.57 22.46 -6.41
CA ILE A 202 1.03 21.71 -5.25
C ILE A 202 1.07 22.49 -3.92
N GLN A 203 1.34 23.79 -3.94
CA GLN A 203 1.34 24.60 -2.71
C GLN A 203 -0.08 24.84 -2.17
N ASN A 204 -1.08 24.93 -3.06
CA ASN A 204 -2.47 24.99 -2.64
C ASN A 204 -3.02 23.57 -2.46
N LEU A 205 -3.30 23.20 -1.20
CA LEU A 205 -3.82 21.87 -0.82
C LEU A 205 -5.34 21.83 -0.74
N GLU A 206 -6.02 22.97 -0.92
CA GLU A 206 -7.49 23.03 -0.91
C GLU A 206 -8.07 22.16 -2.04
N GLY A 207 -8.96 21.24 -1.65
CA GLY A 207 -9.61 20.33 -2.59
C GLY A 207 -8.77 19.15 -3.06
N HIS A 208 -7.51 18.99 -2.61
CA HIS A 208 -6.73 17.81 -2.97
C HIS A 208 -7.21 16.58 -2.18
N PRO A 209 -7.60 15.47 -2.85
CA PRO A 209 -8.20 14.30 -2.17
C PRO A 209 -7.25 13.64 -1.16
N GLN A 210 -5.94 13.74 -1.38
CA GLN A 210 -4.91 13.15 -0.51
C GLN A 210 -3.72 14.13 -0.34
N PRO A 211 -3.86 15.18 0.48
CA PRO A 211 -2.84 16.24 0.60
C PRO A 211 -1.46 15.73 0.98
N LEU A 212 -1.38 14.71 1.86
CA LEU A 212 -0.12 14.12 2.32
C LEU A 212 0.58 13.27 1.26
N LEU A 213 -0.15 12.81 0.25
CA LEU A 213 0.39 12.03 -0.89
C LEU A 213 0.65 12.89 -2.13
N ARG A 214 0.40 14.20 -2.09
CA ARG A 214 0.44 15.11 -3.25
C ARG A 214 1.66 14.93 -4.16
N LYS A 215 2.83 14.68 -3.58
CA LYS A 215 4.08 14.53 -4.34
C LYS A 215 4.16 13.25 -5.19
N ILE A 216 3.47 12.19 -4.78
CA ILE A 216 3.46 10.91 -5.49
C ILE A 216 2.10 10.61 -6.12
N TRP A 217 1.09 11.46 -5.84
CA TRP A 217 -0.31 11.20 -6.16
C TRP A 217 -0.57 10.91 -7.65
N PRO A 218 -0.05 11.67 -8.62
CA PRO A 218 -0.34 11.42 -10.03
C PRO A 218 0.12 10.03 -10.48
N VAL A 219 1.34 9.63 -10.10
CA VAL A 219 1.89 8.31 -10.44
C VAL A 219 1.16 7.20 -9.70
N TYR A 220 0.90 7.39 -8.40
CA TYR A 220 0.17 6.41 -7.60
C TYR A 220 -1.25 6.17 -8.14
N GLN A 221 -1.97 7.23 -8.42
CA GLN A 221 -3.33 7.15 -8.96
C GLN A 221 -3.39 6.45 -10.32
N GLU A 222 -2.44 6.76 -11.22
CA GLU A 222 -2.36 6.10 -12.52
C GLU A 222 -2.03 4.61 -12.39
N LEU A 223 -1.10 4.23 -11.50
CA LEU A 223 -0.81 2.82 -11.24
C LEU A 223 -2.01 2.07 -10.67
N VAL A 224 -2.73 2.65 -9.70
CA VAL A 224 -3.94 2.03 -9.13
C VAL A 224 -5.03 1.89 -10.20
N LYS A 225 -5.17 2.86 -11.10
CA LYS A 225 -6.08 2.76 -12.24
C LYS A 225 -5.67 1.60 -13.15
N LYS A 226 -4.38 1.46 -13.48
CA LYS A 226 -3.85 0.35 -14.28
C LYS A 226 -4.05 -1.00 -13.61
N TYR A 227 -3.85 -1.13 -12.30
CA TYR A 227 -4.15 -2.37 -11.57
C TYR A 227 -5.59 -2.83 -11.81
N ARG A 228 -6.54 -1.92 -11.82
CA ARG A 228 -7.97 -2.23 -12.01
C ARG A 228 -8.38 -2.44 -13.45
N THR A 229 -7.68 -1.82 -14.40
CA THR A 229 -8.07 -1.86 -15.82
C THR A 229 -7.36 -2.93 -16.61
N LEU A 230 -6.14 -3.32 -16.23
CA LEU A 230 -5.34 -4.30 -16.98
C LEU A 230 -5.65 -5.75 -16.60
N TYR A 231 -6.36 -5.96 -15.51
CA TYR A 231 -6.71 -7.30 -15.05
C TYR A 231 -8.08 -7.33 -14.38
N VAL A 232 -8.87 -8.33 -14.72
CA VAL A 232 -10.14 -8.66 -14.05
C VAL A 232 -9.87 -9.83 -13.11
N PRO A 233 -10.05 -9.67 -11.79
CA PRO A 233 -9.72 -10.71 -10.83
C PRO A 233 -10.71 -11.89 -10.91
N GLU A 234 -10.24 -13.04 -10.47
CA GLU A 234 -11.08 -14.20 -10.20
C GLU A 234 -12.09 -13.88 -9.07
N ARG A 235 -13.07 -14.80 -8.90
CA ARG A 235 -14.18 -14.60 -7.97
C ARG A 235 -13.76 -14.32 -6.54
N ASP A 236 -12.74 -15.00 -6.05
CA ASP A 236 -12.34 -14.96 -4.66
C ASP A 236 -11.25 -13.90 -4.45
N ILE A 237 -11.60 -12.85 -3.69
CA ILE A 237 -10.76 -11.70 -3.41
C ILE A 237 -10.63 -11.51 -1.89
N SER A 238 -9.59 -10.83 -1.46
CA SER A 238 -9.32 -10.57 -0.05
C SER A 238 -8.97 -9.11 0.21
N VAL A 239 -9.39 -8.62 1.37
CA VAL A 239 -9.03 -7.28 1.86
C VAL A 239 -8.20 -7.44 3.14
N ASP A 240 -7.01 -6.84 3.13
CA ASP A 240 -6.10 -6.84 4.27
C ASP A 240 -5.20 -5.60 4.27
N GLU A 241 -4.40 -5.41 5.33
CA GLU A 241 -3.40 -4.35 5.37
C GLU A 241 -1.98 -4.84 5.11
N SER A 242 -1.22 -3.99 4.42
CA SER A 242 0.23 -4.16 4.21
C SER A 242 0.99 -3.03 4.88
N LEU A 243 2.14 -3.34 5.47
CA LEU A 243 3.07 -2.37 6.03
C LEU A 243 4.39 -2.43 5.26
N LEU A 244 4.61 -1.46 4.38
CA LEU A 244 5.90 -1.27 3.70
C LEU A 244 6.90 -0.66 4.67
N LEU A 245 7.99 -1.40 4.98
CA LEU A 245 9.05 -0.89 5.86
C LEU A 245 9.60 0.43 5.32
N PHE A 246 9.48 1.50 6.12
CA PHE A 246 10.00 2.80 5.78
C PHE A 246 10.61 3.46 7.02
N LYS A 247 11.91 3.78 6.96
CA LYS A 247 12.67 4.40 8.05
C LYS A 247 12.88 5.90 7.87
N GLY A 248 12.49 6.45 6.71
CA GLY A 248 12.62 7.86 6.40
C GLY A 248 11.71 8.76 7.26
N ARG A 249 11.85 10.06 7.08
CA ARG A 249 11.03 11.09 7.76
C ARG A 249 9.70 11.27 7.01
N LEU A 250 8.59 10.80 7.59
CA LEU A 250 7.22 11.03 7.12
C LEU A 250 6.35 11.27 8.35
N SER A 251 5.59 12.37 8.38
CA SER A 251 4.70 12.71 9.49
C SER A 251 3.56 11.71 9.68
N TRP A 252 3.13 11.05 8.61
CA TRP A 252 2.06 10.05 8.60
C TRP A 252 2.56 8.60 8.58
N LYS A 253 3.82 8.36 8.90
CA LYS A 253 4.39 7.02 9.06
C LYS A 253 3.73 6.31 10.24
N GLN A 254 3.25 5.08 10.02
CA GLN A 254 2.55 4.30 11.04
C GLN A 254 3.53 3.47 11.88
N HIS A 255 3.21 3.34 13.17
CA HIS A 255 3.87 2.43 14.10
C HIS A 255 2.95 1.24 14.38
N MET A 256 3.39 0.04 14.02
CA MET A 256 2.65 -1.22 14.23
C MET A 256 3.55 -2.22 14.96
N PRO A 257 3.57 -2.22 16.29
CA PRO A 257 4.56 -2.97 17.08
C PRO A 257 4.51 -4.48 16.88
N LEU A 258 3.36 -5.04 16.52
CA LEU A 258 3.16 -6.47 16.27
C LEU A 258 3.62 -6.92 14.88
N LYS A 259 3.81 -6.01 13.93
CA LYS A 259 4.31 -6.34 12.59
C LYS A 259 5.85 -6.39 12.60
N ARG A 260 6.44 -7.26 11.75
CA ARG A 260 7.91 -7.37 11.62
C ARG A 260 8.60 -6.05 11.27
N ALA A 261 7.98 -5.27 10.40
CA ALA A 261 8.39 -3.92 10.06
C ALA A 261 7.65 -2.93 10.98
N ARG A 262 8.14 -2.72 12.21
CA ARG A 262 7.42 -1.93 13.22
C ARG A 262 7.02 -0.52 12.77
N PHE A 263 7.77 0.09 11.85
CA PHE A 263 7.50 1.42 11.30
C PHE A 263 7.41 1.33 9.77
N GLY A 264 6.43 1.97 9.20
CA GLY A 264 6.28 1.92 7.76
C GLY A 264 5.10 2.71 7.20
N ILE A 265 4.90 2.56 5.90
CA ILE A 265 3.75 3.07 5.16
C ILE A 265 2.70 1.97 5.19
N LYS A 266 1.57 2.25 5.85
CA LYS A 266 0.42 1.34 5.90
C LYS A 266 -0.42 1.54 4.65
N SER A 267 -0.83 0.45 4.03
CA SER A 267 -1.76 0.45 2.91
C SER A 267 -2.84 -0.61 3.14
N PHE A 268 -4.07 -0.31 2.76
CA PHE A 268 -5.14 -1.28 2.65
C PHE A 268 -5.17 -1.79 1.23
N LEU A 269 -5.19 -3.10 1.06
CA LEU A 269 -5.07 -3.76 -0.23
C LEU A 269 -6.29 -4.63 -0.51
N LEU A 270 -6.76 -4.60 -1.74
CA LEU A 270 -7.67 -5.59 -2.30
C LEU A 270 -6.88 -6.47 -3.26
N CYS A 271 -6.78 -7.74 -2.94
CA CYS A 271 -6.01 -8.71 -3.70
C CYS A 271 -6.90 -9.86 -4.21
N GLU A 272 -6.54 -10.41 -5.36
CA GLU A 272 -7.04 -11.72 -5.76
C GLU A 272 -6.45 -12.79 -4.85
N SER A 273 -7.29 -13.71 -4.38
CA SER A 273 -6.88 -14.66 -3.35
C SER A 273 -5.90 -15.73 -3.83
N GLU A 274 -5.97 -16.14 -5.08
CA GLU A 274 -5.14 -17.21 -5.65
C GLU A 274 -3.74 -16.70 -6.03
N SER A 275 -3.68 -15.63 -6.82
CA SER A 275 -2.41 -15.09 -7.34
C SER A 275 -1.73 -14.09 -6.41
N GLY A 276 -2.49 -13.47 -5.49
CA GLY A 276 -2.02 -12.35 -4.69
C GLY A 276 -1.92 -11.04 -5.49
N TYR A 277 -2.49 -10.97 -6.69
CA TYR A 277 -2.49 -9.76 -7.50
C TYR A 277 -3.17 -8.60 -6.76
N ILE A 278 -2.46 -7.50 -6.59
CA ILE A 278 -3.01 -6.28 -5.98
C ILE A 278 -3.88 -5.57 -7.01
N TRP A 279 -5.20 -5.66 -6.84
CA TRP A 279 -6.16 -5.06 -7.75
C TRP A 279 -6.50 -3.62 -7.39
N ASN A 280 -6.52 -3.29 -6.10
CA ASN A 280 -6.79 -1.93 -5.61
C ASN A 280 -6.01 -1.67 -4.33
N SER A 281 -5.70 -0.40 -4.04
CA SER A 281 -5.00 -0.04 -2.82
C SER A 281 -5.40 1.34 -2.33
N ILE A 282 -5.26 1.57 -1.01
CA ILE A 282 -5.40 2.87 -0.35
C ILE A 282 -4.20 3.03 0.57
N ILE A 283 -3.37 4.07 0.35
CA ILE A 283 -2.31 4.41 1.30
C ILE A 283 -2.95 5.16 2.48
N TYR A 284 -2.72 4.65 3.67
CA TYR A 284 -3.24 5.24 4.90
C TYR A 284 -2.30 6.33 5.41
N THR A 285 -2.83 7.54 5.52
CA THR A 285 -2.10 8.73 5.97
C THR A 285 -2.59 9.29 7.32
N GLY A 286 -3.37 8.51 8.07
CA GLY A 286 -4.00 8.90 9.34
C GLY A 286 -5.47 9.29 9.19
N LYS A 287 -6.01 9.98 10.18
CA LYS A 287 -7.45 10.37 10.25
C LYS A 287 -7.95 11.17 9.03
N GLY A 288 -7.04 11.84 8.29
CA GLY A 288 -7.36 12.58 7.06
C GLY A 288 -7.34 11.75 5.79
N THR A 289 -7.23 10.42 5.87
CA THR A 289 -7.31 9.56 4.68
C THR A 289 -8.71 9.63 4.11
N ASP A 290 -8.84 10.05 2.83
CA ASP A 290 -10.12 10.03 2.14
C ASP A 290 -10.61 8.59 1.94
N LEU A 291 -11.71 8.24 2.57
CA LEU A 291 -12.38 6.94 2.48
C LEU A 291 -13.76 7.04 1.80
N GLU A 292 -14.16 8.22 1.37
CA GLU A 292 -15.43 8.41 0.69
C GLU A 292 -15.38 7.83 -0.74
N THR A 293 -16.53 7.40 -1.23
CA THR A 293 -16.70 6.91 -2.60
C THR A 293 -17.97 7.51 -3.20
N SER A 294 -17.87 8.01 -4.41
CA SER A 294 -19.00 8.62 -5.12
C SER A 294 -20.11 7.64 -5.51
N SER A 295 -19.81 6.34 -5.53
CA SER A 295 -20.74 5.30 -5.97
C SER A 295 -21.61 4.70 -4.86
N VAL A 296 -21.31 5.00 -3.59
CA VAL A 296 -22.00 4.44 -2.42
C VAL A 296 -22.04 5.49 -1.32
N ALA A 297 -23.20 5.70 -0.70
CA ALA A 297 -23.30 6.51 0.51
C ALA A 297 -22.67 5.73 1.68
N THR A 298 -21.59 6.29 2.25
CA THR A 298 -20.80 5.62 3.29
C THR A 298 -20.80 6.39 4.60
N GLU A 299 -21.56 7.46 4.71
CA GLU A 299 -21.54 8.41 5.83
C GLU A 299 -21.81 7.74 7.19
N SER A 300 -22.76 6.81 7.22
CA SER A 300 -23.14 6.06 8.43
C SER A 300 -22.19 4.91 8.79
N PHE A 301 -21.25 4.55 7.91
CA PHE A 301 -20.41 3.37 8.12
C PHE A 301 -19.20 3.68 9.02
N GLY A 302 -18.83 2.71 9.86
CA GLY A 302 -17.59 2.72 10.59
C GLY A 302 -16.36 2.68 9.63
N MET A 303 -15.20 3.15 10.12
CA MET A 303 -13.98 3.26 9.31
C MET A 303 -13.61 1.94 8.62
N ALA A 304 -13.70 0.80 9.32
CA ALA A 304 -13.36 -0.51 8.76
C ALA A 304 -14.26 -0.87 7.57
N THR A 305 -15.57 -0.62 7.70
CA THR A 305 -16.55 -0.82 6.61
C THR A 305 -16.26 0.12 5.44
N LYS A 306 -15.97 1.41 5.69
CA LYS A 306 -15.61 2.40 4.65
C LYS A 306 -14.41 1.96 3.83
N ILE A 307 -13.36 1.42 4.47
CA ILE A 307 -12.16 0.91 3.79
C ILE A 307 -12.54 -0.21 2.80
N VAL A 308 -13.28 -1.22 3.27
CA VAL A 308 -13.69 -2.34 2.42
C VAL A 308 -14.55 -1.84 1.27
N VAL A 309 -15.58 -1.05 1.56
CA VAL A 309 -16.49 -0.51 0.55
C VAL A 309 -15.75 0.29 -0.51
N LYS A 310 -14.82 1.18 -0.13
CA LYS A 310 -14.02 1.96 -1.09
C LYS A 310 -13.15 1.09 -1.98
N LEU A 311 -12.54 0.04 -1.42
CA LEU A 311 -11.71 -0.88 -2.19
C LEU A 311 -12.51 -1.70 -3.19
N VAL A 312 -13.69 -2.19 -2.77
CA VAL A 312 -14.50 -3.14 -3.58
C VAL A 312 -15.57 -2.45 -4.43
N ALA A 313 -15.80 -1.15 -4.27
CA ALA A 313 -16.88 -0.43 -4.95
C ALA A 313 -17.00 -0.72 -6.46
N PRO A 314 -15.90 -0.83 -7.25
CA PRO A 314 -15.99 -1.14 -8.67
C PRO A 314 -16.37 -2.60 -8.97
N LEU A 315 -16.33 -3.50 -7.98
CA LEU A 315 -16.61 -4.93 -8.09
C LEU A 315 -17.97 -5.34 -7.54
N LEU A 316 -18.69 -4.44 -6.88
CA LEU A 316 -20.03 -4.70 -6.33
C LEU A 316 -21.00 -5.12 -7.43
N ASP A 317 -22.01 -5.94 -7.07
CA ASP A 317 -23.05 -6.47 -7.96
C ASP A 317 -22.58 -7.42 -9.06
N LYS A 318 -21.33 -7.88 -8.98
CA LYS A 318 -20.71 -8.77 -9.98
C LYS A 318 -20.50 -10.21 -9.51
N GLY A 319 -20.91 -10.55 -8.28
CA GLY A 319 -20.85 -11.92 -7.76
C GLY A 319 -19.49 -12.34 -7.22
N TYR A 320 -18.67 -11.38 -6.80
CA TYR A 320 -17.42 -11.66 -6.11
C TYR A 320 -17.64 -12.22 -4.71
N CYS A 321 -16.61 -12.83 -4.15
CA CYS A 321 -16.57 -13.32 -2.80
C CYS A 321 -15.39 -12.71 -2.06
N ILE A 322 -15.63 -11.98 -0.98
CA ILE A 322 -14.64 -11.22 -0.24
C ILE A 322 -14.27 -11.94 1.04
N THR A 323 -12.97 -12.17 1.25
CA THR A 323 -12.44 -12.63 2.53
C THR A 323 -11.90 -11.44 3.32
N THR A 324 -12.31 -11.32 4.59
CA THR A 324 -11.84 -10.26 5.50
C THR A 324 -11.43 -10.82 6.85
N ASP A 325 -10.50 -10.14 7.53
CA ASP A 325 -10.10 -10.47 8.90
C ASP A 325 -11.05 -9.86 9.95
N ASN A 326 -10.75 -10.06 11.22
CA ASN A 326 -11.59 -9.62 12.34
C ASN A 326 -11.63 -8.10 12.55
N PHE A 327 -10.72 -7.34 11.90
CA PHE A 327 -10.75 -5.88 11.93
C PHE A 327 -11.89 -5.34 11.06
N TYR A 328 -12.15 -5.97 9.91
CA TYR A 328 -13.14 -5.50 8.93
C TYR A 328 -14.50 -6.18 9.10
N THR A 329 -14.51 -7.48 9.43
CA THR A 329 -15.74 -8.28 9.46
C THR A 329 -16.69 -7.78 10.52
N SER A 330 -17.91 -7.41 10.10
CA SER A 330 -19.02 -6.98 10.97
C SER A 330 -20.35 -7.34 10.34
N PRO A 331 -21.43 -7.50 11.12
CA PRO A 331 -22.78 -7.70 10.57
C PRO A 331 -23.21 -6.59 9.61
N GLU A 332 -22.83 -5.33 9.88
CA GLU A 332 -23.08 -4.18 9.01
C GLU A 332 -22.46 -4.39 7.62
N LEU A 333 -21.17 -4.75 7.57
CA LEU A 333 -20.45 -5.02 6.31
C LEU A 333 -21.10 -6.19 5.56
N VAL A 334 -21.44 -7.29 6.26
CA VAL A 334 -22.06 -8.47 5.66
C VAL A 334 -23.41 -8.12 5.04
N ASP A 335 -24.28 -7.42 5.78
CA ASP A 335 -25.59 -7.01 5.29
C ASP A 335 -25.49 -6.09 4.05
N PHE A 336 -24.53 -5.17 4.05
CA PHE A 336 -24.28 -4.31 2.90
C PHE A 336 -23.82 -5.11 1.67
N LEU A 337 -22.84 -6.00 1.81
CA LEU A 337 -22.28 -6.76 0.69
C LEU A 337 -23.30 -7.74 0.09
N LEU A 338 -24.09 -8.41 0.94
CA LEU A 338 -25.16 -9.30 0.47
C LEU A 338 -26.22 -8.54 -0.35
N LYS A 339 -26.61 -7.32 0.05
CA LYS A 339 -27.51 -6.46 -0.72
C LYS A 339 -26.93 -6.06 -2.08
N ARG A 340 -25.60 -6.12 -2.23
CA ARG A 340 -24.85 -5.80 -3.44
C ARG A 340 -24.34 -7.06 -4.16
N SER A 341 -25.06 -8.15 -4.06
CA SER A 341 -24.76 -9.44 -4.74
C SER A 341 -23.29 -9.85 -4.58
N THR A 342 -22.74 -9.67 -3.40
CA THR A 342 -21.34 -9.95 -3.08
C THR A 342 -21.28 -10.86 -1.87
N ASP A 343 -20.70 -12.05 -2.01
CA ASP A 343 -20.49 -12.98 -0.92
C ASP A 343 -19.34 -12.47 -0.02
N VAL A 344 -19.43 -12.77 1.28
CA VAL A 344 -18.38 -12.42 2.24
C VAL A 344 -18.25 -13.49 3.30
N TYR A 345 -17.02 -13.75 3.71
CA TYR A 345 -16.71 -14.53 4.91
C TYR A 345 -15.41 -14.05 5.55
N GLY A 346 -15.27 -14.35 6.84
CA GLY A 346 -14.11 -13.92 7.60
C GLY A 346 -14.29 -14.20 9.07
N THR A 347 -13.28 -13.90 9.84
CA THR A 347 -13.35 -13.95 11.30
C THR A 347 -13.94 -12.65 11.85
N THR A 348 -14.68 -12.71 12.95
CA THR A 348 -15.21 -11.50 13.60
C THR A 348 -14.84 -11.46 15.08
N ARG A 349 -14.70 -10.27 15.64
CA ARG A 349 -14.51 -10.08 17.08
C ARG A 349 -15.84 -10.31 17.79
N VAL A 350 -15.83 -11.09 18.85
CA VAL A 350 -17.04 -11.39 19.64
C VAL A 350 -17.69 -10.16 20.28
N THR A 351 -16.97 -9.05 20.35
CA THR A 351 -17.44 -7.76 20.87
C THR A 351 -18.10 -6.86 19.83
N ARG A 352 -18.21 -7.30 18.57
CA ARG A 352 -18.89 -6.52 17.52
C ARG A 352 -20.37 -6.34 17.84
N LYS A 353 -20.90 -5.15 17.56
CA LYS A 353 -22.34 -4.85 17.67
C LYS A 353 -23.15 -5.79 16.76
N ASN A 354 -24.39 -6.06 17.13
CA ASN A 354 -25.35 -6.83 16.34
C ASN A 354 -25.00 -8.32 16.10
N LEU A 355 -24.08 -8.89 16.88
CA LEU A 355 -23.83 -10.34 16.92
C LEU A 355 -24.93 -11.08 17.74
N PRO A 356 -25.03 -12.42 17.58
CA PRO A 356 -26.00 -13.21 18.36
C PRO A 356 -25.85 -12.98 19.86
N PRO A 357 -26.95 -12.72 20.59
CA PRO A 357 -26.90 -12.56 22.03
C PRO A 357 -26.34 -13.81 22.70
N GLY A 358 -25.51 -13.63 23.71
CA GLY A 358 -24.88 -14.73 24.45
C GLY A 358 -23.63 -15.34 23.77
N LEU A 359 -23.28 -14.98 22.52
CA LEU A 359 -22.11 -15.53 21.85
C LEU A 359 -20.82 -15.24 22.63
N ALA A 360 -20.66 -14.03 23.14
CA ALA A 360 -19.46 -13.61 23.89
C ALA A 360 -19.34 -14.27 25.27
N THR A 361 -20.47 -14.69 25.88
CA THR A 361 -20.53 -15.24 27.23
C THR A 361 -20.52 -16.79 27.27
N THR A 362 -20.83 -17.42 26.14
CA THR A 362 -20.90 -18.88 26.06
C THR A 362 -19.49 -19.49 26.04
N LYS A 363 -19.18 -20.29 27.07
CA LYS A 363 -17.89 -21.03 27.12
C LYS A 363 -18.05 -22.35 26.39
N LEU A 364 -17.37 -22.51 25.28
CA LEU A 364 -17.26 -23.76 24.50
C LEU A 364 -16.04 -24.58 24.95
N LYS A 365 -16.19 -25.90 25.02
CA LYS A 365 -15.08 -26.83 25.19
C LYS A 365 -14.40 -27.09 23.84
N LYS A 366 -13.19 -27.61 23.84
CA LYS A 366 -12.50 -28.00 22.61
C LYS A 366 -13.34 -29.05 21.85
N GLY A 367 -13.71 -28.71 20.62
CA GLY A 367 -14.54 -29.56 19.76
C GLY A 367 -16.04 -29.20 19.76
N ASP A 368 -16.51 -28.36 20.72
CA ASP A 368 -17.86 -27.88 20.68
C ASP A 368 -18.04 -26.81 19.59
N MET A 369 -19.23 -26.77 18.99
CA MET A 369 -19.62 -25.79 18.01
C MET A 369 -20.95 -25.14 18.39
N LEU A 370 -21.06 -23.85 18.15
CA LEU A 370 -22.31 -23.09 18.31
C LEU A 370 -22.49 -22.29 17.02
N ALA A 371 -23.63 -22.43 16.38
CA ALA A 371 -23.92 -21.77 15.13
C ALA A 371 -25.25 -21.00 15.20
N PHE A 372 -25.26 -19.83 14.55
CA PHE A 372 -26.43 -18.97 14.42
C PHE A 372 -26.64 -18.55 12.97
N GLN A 373 -27.84 -18.24 12.60
CA GLN A 373 -28.21 -17.71 11.32
C GLN A 373 -29.17 -16.53 11.46
N ARG A 374 -28.95 -15.51 10.62
CA ARG A 374 -29.86 -14.36 10.50
C ARG A 374 -30.10 -14.07 9.02
N GLY A 375 -31.28 -14.43 8.51
CA GLY A 375 -31.56 -14.36 7.09
C GLY A 375 -30.55 -15.17 6.28
N ALA A 376 -29.81 -14.53 5.34
CA ALA A 376 -28.73 -15.15 4.56
C ALA A 376 -27.37 -15.15 5.27
N THR A 377 -27.27 -14.53 6.46
CA THR A 377 -26.01 -14.41 7.22
C THR A 377 -25.90 -15.57 8.22
N SER A 378 -24.76 -16.25 8.25
CA SER A 378 -24.42 -17.30 9.22
C SER A 378 -23.21 -16.89 10.06
N SER A 379 -23.22 -17.21 11.35
CA SER A 379 -22.16 -16.96 12.33
C SER A 379 -21.81 -18.23 13.08
#